data_3900d15710b9285b0aaf0ff048395b92
#
_entry.id   3900d15710b9285b0aaf0ff048395b92
#
_cell.length_a   1.000
_cell.length_b   1.000
_cell.length_c   1.000
_cell.angle_alpha   90.00
_cell.angle_beta   90.00
_cell.angle_gamma   90.00
#
_symmetry.space_group_name_H-M   'P 1'
#
loop_
_entity.id
_entity.type
_entity.pdbx_description
1 polymer ?
#
loop_
_entity_poly.entity_id
_entity_poly.type
_entity_poly.pdbx_seq_one_letter_code
_entity_poly.pdbx_strand_id
1 'polypeptide(L)'
;TADEQEALKFLYAYMPLADVTDYPTSFFADNVRMAFKAREEMPWGKNVPELLFRHFVVPIRVNNEALDNARSVFYNELKDRIKGMSMIDAIIEVNHWCHEKVTYQPSDARTSAPLATLKTATGRCGEESTFAVAALRAVGIPARQVYTPRWAHTDDNHAWVEAWADGKWYFLGACEPEPVLNLGWFNAPASRAMLMHTRAFGDYNGPEEVMLRTSNFTEINLTSNYAPVASVDFYVKDSEGKPVENARVEFKIYNYAEFFTAVTKYTDANGHTSLSAGIGDLVVWASKDGKYAYQKVSFGKEKEATLTLPGGALVGGYGIPAIPTQPANSVGALPDCSVGALETSAPPKCTYLDIVPPKEDPQLPYVSDEMHKENQRRFALEDSIRKAYTATFPTMEEAKRISERGAEYIFKSRGNKQTIVDFINRHSDNEDRVMGILATLSDKDLRDITTEILEDSYNATTDQLSPRVEDELITIPFKQYFEKAFSKKAADAFRADPMKLVEWIKKNIRLNPDKKALRIAQTPVGVMKSKITDERSRDIFFVDVARSLGIEARKDAVTGKIQYKSQGVHLSQVHQPT
;
A
#
# COMPACT_ATOMS: atom_id res chain seq x y z
N THR A 1 -15.69 28.22 -2.89
CA THR A 1 -14.84 29.32 -2.37
C THR A 1 -13.47 29.31 -3.04
N ALA A 2 -12.71 30.41 -2.89
CA ALA A 2 -11.33 30.48 -3.40
C ALA A 2 -10.43 29.43 -2.71
N ASP A 3 -10.58 29.25 -1.41
CA ASP A 3 -9.82 28.28 -0.62
C ASP A 3 -10.12 26.82 -1.05
N GLU A 4 -11.38 26.49 -1.35
CA GLU A 4 -11.76 25.20 -1.90
C GLU A 4 -11.13 24.96 -3.28
N GLN A 5 -11.09 25.99 -4.13
CA GLN A 5 -10.43 25.89 -5.44
C GLN A 5 -8.92 25.67 -5.30
N GLU A 6 -8.25 26.34 -4.37
CA GLU A 6 -6.84 26.13 -4.09
C GLU A 6 -6.58 24.70 -3.55
N ALA A 7 -7.43 24.19 -2.68
CA ALA A 7 -7.35 22.81 -2.19
C ALA A 7 -7.54 21.79 -3.32
N LEU A 8 -8.48 22.04 -4.24
CA LEU A 8 -8.69 21.17 -5.40
C LEU A 8 -7.48 21.17 -6.34
N LYS A 9 -6.89 22.35 -6.60
CA LYS A 9 -5.64 22.45 -7.37
C LYS A 9 -4.50 21.71 -6.69
N PHE A 10 -4.37 21.81 -5.38
CA PHE A 10 -3.38 21.08 -4.60
C PHE A 10 -3.54 19.56 -4.75
N LEU A 11 -4.77 19.03 -4.70
CA LEU A 11 -5.01 17.61 -4.95
C LEU A 11 -4.57 17.20 -6.36
N TYR A 12 -4.95 17.96 -7.38
CA TYR A 12 -4.55 17.64 -8.76
C TYR A 12 -3.06 17.80 -9.04
N ALA A 13 -2.39 18.70 -8.33
CA ALA A 13 -0.94 18.88 -8.48
C ALA A 13 -0.13 17.67 -8.03
N TYR A 14 -0.66 16.89 -7.07
CA TYR A 14 0.09 15.81 -6.44
C TYR A 14 -0.57 14.44 -6.49
N MET A 15 -1.82 14.32 -6.90
CA MET A 15 -2.48 13.01 -6.93
C MET A 15 -1.80 12.07 -7.93
N PRO A 16 -1.82 10.74 -7.64
CA PRO A 16 -1.32 9.75 -8.57
C PRO A 16 -2.06 9.78 -9.89
N LEU A 17 -1.40 9.34 -10.95
CA LEU A 17 -1.98 9.29 -12.30
C LEU A 17 -3.29 8.49 -12.35
N ALA A 18 -3.37 7.39 -11.60
CA ALA A 18 -4.60 6.60 -11.48
C ALA A 18 -5.78 7.43 -10.94
N ASP A 19 -5.53 8.31 -9.96
CA ASP A 19 -6.59 9.16 -9.41
C ASP A 19 -7.06 10.22 -10.41
N VAL A 20 -6.13 10.76 -11.19
CA VAL A 20 -6.48 11.72 -12.26
C VAL A 20 -7.38 11.09 -13.31
N THR A 21 -7.14 9.85 -13.70
CA THR A 21 -7.81 9.18 -14.82
C THR A 21 -9.06 8.40 -14.41
N ASP A 22 -9.12 7.91 -13.18
CA ASP A 22 -10.13 6.93 -12.77
C ASP A 22 -11.29 7.54 -11.97
N TYR A 23 -11.18 8.80 -11.56
CA TYR A 23 -12.23 9.50 -10.79
C TYR A 23 -12.59 10.84 -11.42
N PRO A 24 -13.89 11.22 -11.45
CA PRO A 24 -14.31 12.49 -12.01
C PRO A 24 -13.95 13.66 -11.10
N THR A 25 -13.79 14.85 -11.67
CA THR A 25 -13.48 16.08 -10.93
C THR A 25 -14.52 16.38 -9.83
N SER A 26 -15.80 16.09 -10.08
CA SER A 26 -16.87 16.25 -9.10
C SER A 26 -16.63 15.46 -7.82
N PHE A 27 -16.06 14.27 -7.93
CA PHE A 27 -15.70 13.44 -6.77
C PHE A 27 -14.70 14.17 -5.85
N PHE A 28 -13.63 14.72 -6.40
CA PHE A 28 -12.64 15.47 -5.63
C PHE A 28 -13.20 16.80 -5.11
N ALA A 29 -13.99 17.50 -5.90
CA ALA A 29 -14.65 18.74 -5.48
C ALA A 29 -15.58 18.51 -4.29
N ASP A 30 -16.37 17.45 -4.30
CA ASP A 30 -17.27 17.10 -3.20
C ASP A 30 -16.50 16.74 -1.92
N ASN A 31 -15.38 16.01 -2.04
CA ASN A 31 -14.52 15.68 -0.92
C ASN A 31 -13.85 16.93 -0.33
N VAL A 32 -13.42 17.87 -1.16
CA VAL A 32 -12.89 19.17 -0.72
C VAL A 32 -13.95 19.95 0.06
N ARG A 33 -15.17 20.05 -0.47
CA ARG A 33 -16.27 20.72 0.22
C ARG A 33 -16.54 20.10 1.59
N MET A 34 -16.50 18.78 1.70
CA MET A 34 -16.69 18.08 2.97
C MET A 34 -15.56 18.37 3.96
N ALA A 35 -14.31 18.48 3.50
CA ALA A 35 -13.18 18.85 4.36
C ALA A 35 -13.37 20.27 4.94
N PHE A 36 -13.76 21.23 4.13
CA PHE A 36 -14.05 22.61 4.57
C PHE A 36 -15.29 22.68 5.46
N LYS A 37 -16.33 21.89 5.18
CA LYS A 37 -17.51 21.76 6.04
C LYS A 37 -17.13 21.26 7.44
N ALA A 38 -16.32 20.22 7.54
CA ALA A 38 -15.83 19.72 8.82
C ALA A 38 -15.00 20.77 9.55
N ARG A 39 -14.14 21.50 8.83
CA ARG A 39 -13.35 22.61 9.39
C ARG A 39 -14.22 23.71 9.97
N GLU A 40 -15.32 24.05 9.33
CA GLU A 40 -16.26 25.07 9.78
C GLU A 40 -17.11 24.61 10.97
N GLU A 41 -17.62 23.37 10.91
CA GLU A 41 -18.60 22.85 11.87
C GLU A 41 -17.96 22.25 13.15
N MET A 42 -16.73 21.74 13.09
CA MET A 42 -16.07 21.15 14.25
C MET A 42 -15.39 22.21 15.11
N PRO A 43 -15.44 22.05 16.46
CA PRO A 43 -14.87 23.06 17.38
C PRO A 43 -13.38 23.33 17.18
N TRP A 44 -12.62 22.34 16.71
CA TRP A 44 -11.16 22.41 16.50
C TRP A 44 -10.77 22.93 15.11
N GLY A 45 -11.71 23.09 14.19
CA GLY A 45 -11.41 23.36 12.78
C GLY A 45 -10.50 24.57 12.56
N LYS A 46 -10.74 25.66 13.30
CA LYS A 46 -9.94 26.90 13.21
C LYS A 46 -8.58 26.81 13.90
N ASN A 47 -8.40 25.83 14.80
CA ASN A 47 -7.17 25.64 15.55
C ASN A 47 -6.16 24.73 14.82
N VAL A 48 -6.63 24.02 13.80
CA VAL A 48 -5.75 23.17 12.98
C VAL A 48 -4.90 24.08 12.07
N PRO A 49 -3.56 23.99 12.15
CA PRO A 49 -2.68 24.75 11.28
C PRO A 49 -2.93 24.45 9.80
N GLU A 50 -2.82 25.47 8.95
CA GLU A 50 -3.06 25.34 7.50
C GLU A 50 -2.20 24.23 6.86
N LEU A 51 -0.93 24.13 7.26
CA LEU A 51 -0.04 23.08 6.78
C LEU A 51 -0.60 21.67 7.05
N LEU A 52 -1.10 21.44 8.25
CA LEU A 52 -1.65 20.14 8.65
C LEU A 52 -3.01 19.88 8.01
N PHE A 53 -3.86 20.89 7.90
CA PHE A 53 -5.12 20.79 7.18
C PHE A 53 -4.92 20.38 5.73
N ARG A 54 -3.99 21.06 5.05
CA ARG A 54 -3.68 20.82 3.64
C ARG A 54 -3.13 19.42 3.38
N HIS A 55 -2.21 18.94 4.21
CA HIS A 55 -1.51 17.68 3.98
C HIS A 55 -2.14 16.46 4.66
N PHE A 56 -2.95 16.64 5.72
CA PHE A 56 -3.45 15.55 6.54
C PHE A 56 -4.96 15.56 6.81
N VAL A 57 -5.70 16.51 6.24
CA VAL A 57 -7.18 16.53 6.29
C VAL A 57 -7.75 16.52 4.87
N VAL A 58 -7.35 17.46 4.03
CA VAL A 58 -7.86 17.60 2.65
C VAL A 58 -7.63 16.34 1.80
N PRO A 59 -6.45 15.70 1.79
CA PRO A 59 -6.22 14.53 0.97
C PRO A 59 -7.13 13.36 1.34
N ILE A 60 -7.71 12.72 0.32
CA ILE A 60 -8.57 11.55 0.47
C ILE A 60 -7.71 10.31 0.58
N ARG A 61 -6.72 10.20 -0.31
CA ARG A 61 -5.82 9.05 -0.37
C ARG A 61 -4.94 8.93 0.86
N VAL A 62 -4.90 7.73 1.43
CA VAL A 62 -4.06 7.39 2.58
C VAL A 62 -2.89 6.50 2.16
N ASN A 63 -3.15 5.49 1.33
CA ASN A 63 -2.19 4.52 0.84
C ASN A 63 -2.50 4.18 -0.64
N ASN A 64 -2.58 2.90 -0.96
CA ASN A 64 -2.86 2.38 -2.32
C ASN A 64 -4.30 1.87 -2.49
N GLU A 65 -5.21 2.22 -1.59
CA GLU A 65 -6.62 1.88 -1.63
C GLU A 65 -7.34 2.49 -2.85
N ALA A 66 -8.49 1.90 -3.22
CA ALA A 66 -9.46 2.60 -4.05
C ALA A 66 -10.09 3.74 -3.27
N LEU A 67 -10.34 4.86 -3.94
CA LEU A 67 -11.04 5.99 -3.35
C LEU A 67 -12.54 5.79 -3.46
N ASP A 68 -13.27 6.26 -2.47
CA ASP A 68 -14.73 6.23 -2.42
C ASP A 68 -15.29 7.42 -1.65
N ASN A 69 -16.61 7.48 -1.49
CA ASN A 69 -17.31 8.57 -0.81
C ASN A 69 -17.40 8.37 0.72
N ALA A 70 -16.41 7.71 1.32
CA ALA A 70 -16.39 7.45 2.76
C ALA A 70 -16.42 8.73 3.59
N ARG A 71 -15.77 9.80 3.15
CA ARG A 71 -15.70 11.06 3.91
C ARG A 71 -17.10 11.61 4.25
N SER A 72 -17.98 11.67 3.29
CA SER A 72 -19.36 12.13 3.49
C SER A 72 -20.15 11.19 4.40
N VAL A 73 -20.04 9.89 4.18
CA VAL A 73 -20.74 8.87 4.98
C VAL A 73 -20.25 8.91 6.44
N PHE A 74 -18.96 8.92 6.66
CA PHE A 74 -18.37 8.91 8.01
C PHE A 74 -18.64 10.22 8.77
N TYR A 75 -18.56 11.36 8.09
CA TYR A 75 -18.92 12.63 8.69
C TYR A 75 -20.35 12.62 9.24
N ASN A 76 -21.29 12.16 8.45
CA ASN A 76 -22.70 12.12 8.84
C ASN A 76 -22.98 11.18 10.02
N GLU A 77 -22.24 10.08 10.14
CA GLU A 77 -22.35 9.17 11.28
C GLU A 77 -21.65 9.69 12.54
N LEU A 78 -20.56 10.44 12.38
CA LEU A 78 -19.69 10.82 13.50
C LEU A 78 -19.99 12.19 14.10
N LYS A 79 -20.48 13.14 13.32
CA LYS A 79 -20.62 14.55 13.73
C LYS A 79 -21.39 14.76 15.03
N ASP A 80 -22.50 14.07 15.22
CA ASP A 80 -23.33 14.18 16.43
C ASP A 80 -22.74 13.38 17.60
N ARG A 81 -22.09 12.27 17.31
CA ARG A 81 -21.44 11.41 18.32
C ARG A 81 -20.30 12.08 19.04
N ILE A 82 -19.55 12.95 18.35
CA ILE A 82 -18.40 13.65 18.92
C ILE A 82 -18.71 15.10 19.32
N LYS A 83 -19.96 15.50 19.20
CA LYS A 83 -20.40 16.85 19.55
C LYS A 83 -20.07 17.21 20.99
N GLY A 84 -19.42 18.36 21.20
CA GLY A 84 -19.05 18.83 22.53
C GLY A 84 -17.81 18.19 23.14
N MET A 85 -17.15 17.27 22.43
CA MET A 85 -15.92 16.64 22.91
C MET A 85 -14.70 17.53 22.67
N SER A 86 -13.66 17.35 23.50
CA SER A 86 -12.31 17.82 23.18
C SER A 86 -11.76 17.07 21.98
N MET A 87 -10.74 17.61 21.34
CA MET A 87 -10.13 16.96 20.18
C MET A 87 -9.53 15.59 20.53
N ILE A 88 -8.88 15.46 21.70
CA ILE A 88 -8.37 14.18 22.21
C ILE A 88 -9.50 13.17 22.43
N ASP A 89 -10.57 13.58 23.11
CA ASP A 89 -11.72 12.69 23.36
C ASP A 89 -12.40 12.28 22.05
N ALA A 90 -12.50 13.20 21.10
CA ALA A 90 -13.05 12.90 19.77
C ALA A 90 -12.20 11.87 19.00
N ILE A 91 -10.87 11.94 19.07
CA ILE A 91 -9.97 10.95 18.46
C ILE A 91 -10.25 9.56 19.04
N ILE A 92 -10.31 9.45 20.36
CA ILE A 92 -10.60 8.19 21.04
C ILE A 92 -11.99 7.67 20.65
N GLU A 93 -12.98 8.54 20.66
CA GLU A 93 -14.37 8.18 20.29
C GLU A 93 -14.49 7.70 18.84
N VAL A 94 -13.83 8.37 17.91
CA VAL A 94 -13.75 7.92 16.51
C VAL A 94 -13.15 6.52 16.41
N ASN A 95 -12.11 6.23 17.20
CA ASN A 95 -11.51 4.90 17.20
C ASN A 95 -12.44 3.82 17.79
N HIS A 96 -13.24 4.15 18.80
CA HIS A 96 -14.31 3.27 19.29
C HIS A 96 -15.36 3.00 18.20
N TRP A 97 -15.76 4.02 17.47
CA TRP A 97 -16.65 3.85 16.32
C TRP A 97 -16.00 2.95 15.24
N CYS A 98 -14.72 3.11 14.97
CA CYS A 98 -13.99 2.23 14.05
C CYS A 98 -14.05 0.76 14.51
N HIS A 99 -13.87 0.51 15.82
CA HIS A 99 -13.95 -0.84 16.39
C HIS A 99 -15.36 -1.43 16.33
N GLU A 100 -16.39 -0.61 16.48
CA GLU A 100 -17.77 -1.08 16.24
C GLU A 100 -17.98 -1.61 14.82
N LYS A 101 -17.24 -1.07 13.86
CA LYS A 101 -17.42 -1.36 12.42
C LYS A 101 -16.47 -2.43 11.91
N VAL A 102 -15.22 -2.42 12.36
CA VAL A 102 -14.13 -3.20 11.75
C VAL A 102 -13.27 -3.87 12.81
N THR A 103 -12.94 -5.12 12.56
CA THR A 103 -11.96 -5.89 13.34
C THR A 103 -10.88 -6.47 12.45
N TYR A 104 -9.74 -6.84 13.05
CA TYR A 104 -8.61 -7.40 12.31
C TYR A 104 -8.95 -8.78 11.73
N GLN A 105 -8.60 -8.97 10.46
CA GLN A 105 -8.54 -10.26 9.80
C GLN A 105 -7.45 -10.22 8.73
N PRO A 106 -6.53 -11.21 8.68
CA PRO A 106 -5.56 -11.29 7.61
C PRO A 106 -6.25 -11.52 6.26
N SER A 107 -5.70 -10.93 5.21
CA SER A 107 -6.20 -11.05 3.84
C SER A 107 -5.07 -10.85 2.83
N ASP A 108 -5.38 -10.84 1.53
CA ASP A 108 -4.41 -10.55 0.48
C ASP A 108 -3.84 -9.11 0.57
N ALA A 109 -2.81 -8.84 -0.23
CA ALA A 109 -2.08 -7.57 -0.18
C ALA A 109 -2.87 -6.37 -0.71
N ARG A 110 -3.96 -6.58 -1.44
CA ARG A 110 -4.79 -5.51 -1.99
C ARG A 110 -5.50 -4.74 -0.88
N THR A 111 -5.38 -3.43 -0.85
CA THR A 111 -6.05 -2.59 0.16
C THR A 111 -7.47 -2.25 -0.30
N SER A 112 -8.47 -2.66 0.48
CA SER A 112 -9.86 -2.32 0.24
C SER A 112 -10.14 -0.84 0.48
N ALA A 113 -11.08 -0.26 -0.28
CA ALA A 113 -11.61 1.06 -0.01
C ALA A 113 -12.28 1.14 1.37
N PRO A 114 -12.34 2.31 2.02
CA PRO A 114 -12.95 2.44 3.36
C PRO A 114 -14.39 1.94 3.45
N LEU A 115 -15.24 2.23 2.46
CA LEU A 115 -16.64 1.73 2.46
C LEU A 115 -16.73 0.23 2.21
N ALA A 116 -15.80 -0.36 1.44
CA ALA A 116 -15.71 -1.80 1.28
C ALA A 116 -15.27 -2.48 2.59
N THR A 117 -14.32 -1.88 3.31
CA THR A 117 -13.90 -2.34 4.64
C THR A 117 -15.06 -2.27 5.64
N LEU A 118 -15.82 -1.18 5.65
CA LEU A 118 -17.03 -1.03 6.45
C LEU A 118 -18.04 -2.15 6.17
N LYS A 119 -18.31 -2.39 4.90
CA LYS A 119 -19.27 -3.38 4.43
C LYS A 119 -18.87 -4.81 4.79
N THR A 120 -17.57 -5.10 4.77
CA THR A 120 -16.99 -6.41 5.11
C THR A 120 -16.82 -6.61 6.62
N ALA A 121 -16.72 -5.53 7.38
CA ALA A 121 -16.48 -5.50 8.83
C ALA A 121 -15.11 -6.06 9.27
N THR A 122 -14.21 -6.31 8.36
CA THR A 122 -12.86 -6.82 8.63
C THR A 122 -11.82 -6.17 7.73
N GLY A 123 -10.58 -6.12 8.20
CA GLY A 123 -9.43 -5.68 7.44
C GLY A 123 -8.12 -6.08 8.12
N ARG A 124 -7.05 -6.15 7.35
CA ARG A 124 -5.69 -6.22 7.92
C ARG A 124 -5.27 -4.83 8.40
N CYS A 125 -4.12 -4.72 9.09
CA CYS A 125 -3.67 -3.45 9.68
C CYS A 125 -3.58 -2.28 8.68
N GLY A 126 -3.21 -2.55 7.43
CA GLY A 126 -3.19 -1.54 6.37
C GLY A 126 -4.56 -0.99 6.02
N GLU A 127 -5.59 -1.83 6.06
CA GLU A 127 -6.98 -1.43 5.81
C GLU A 127 -7.63 -0.78 7.03
N GLU A 128 -7.37 -1.32 8.23
CA GLU A 128 -7.85 -0.73 9.48
C GLU A 128 -7.30 0.69 9.67
N SER A 129 -6.01 0.90 9.41
CA SER A 129 -5.39 2.22 9.53
C SER A 129 -5.88 3.18 8.44
N THR A 130 -6.06 2.72 7.20
CA THR A 130 -6.67 3.53 6.13
C THR A 130 -8.10 3.95 6.51
N PHE A 131 -8.89 3.05 7.06
CA PHE A 131 -10.25 3.28 7.54
C PHE A 131 -10.28 4.33 8.66
N ALA A 132 -9.45 4.16 9.68
CA ALA A 132 -9.38 5.08 10.82
C ALA A 132 -8.89 6.48 10.42
N VAL A 133 -7.89 6.58 9.53
CA VAL A 133 -7.44 7.87 8.98
C VAL A 133 -8.56 8.56 8.20
N ALA A 134 -9.29 7.82 7.36
CA ALA A 134 -10.43 8.36 6.62
C ALA A 134 -11.53 8.91 7.57
N ALA A 135 -11.82 8.20 8.66
CA ALA A 135 -12.80 8.62 9.66
C ALA A 135 -12.36 9.88 10.41
N LEU A 136 -11.11 9.96 10.82
CA LEU A 136 -10.54 11.13 11.52
C LEU A 136 -10.52 12.36 10.60
N ARG A 137 -10.05 12.21 9.36
CA ARG A 137 -10.06 13.29 8.36
C ARG A 137 -11.47 13.76 8.02
N ALA A 138 -12.45 12.86 8.02
CA ALA A 138 -13.85 13.21 7.77
C ALA A 138 -14.40 14.22 8.77
N VAL A 139 -13.93 14.20 10.01
CA VAL A 139 -14.32 15.15 11.06
C VAL A 139 -13.29 16.27 11.28
N GLY A 140 -12.41 16.49 10.32
CA GLY A 140 -11.45 17.60 10.32
C GLY A 140 -10.25 17.45 11.25
N ILE A 141 -9.94 16.24 11.68
CA ILE A 141 -8.76 15.94 12.51
C ILE A 141 -7.62 15.50 11.61
N PRO A 142 -6.46 16.19 11.63
CA PRO A 142 -5.30 15.73 10.91
C PRO A 142 -4.90 14.33 11.33
N ALA A 143 -4.78 13.42 10.38
CA ALA A 143 -4.43 12.04 10.64
C ALA A 143 -3.56 11.49 9.52
N ARG A 144 -2.71 10.52 9.87
CA ARG A 144 -1.77 9.89 8.96
C ARG A 144 -1.54 8.42 9.32
N GLN A 145 -1.32 7.62 8.32
CA GLN A 145 -0.94 6.23 8.51
C GLN A 145 0.55 6.15 8.83
N VAL A 146 0.88 5.57 9.98
CA VAL A 146 2.26 5.26 10.35
C VAL A 146 2.54 3.82 9.97
N TYR A 147 3.74 3.57 9.48
CA TYR A 147 4.05 2.24 9.04
C TYR A 147 5.54 1.94 9.24
N THR A 148 5.81 0.75 9.77
CA THR A 148 7.13 0.15 9.76
C THR A 148 7.14 -0.94 8.68
N PRO A 149 7.98 -0.81 7.64
CA PRO A 149 7.99 -1.78 6.55
C PRO A 149 8.46 -3.16 7.00
N ARG A 150 9.36 -3.19 7.95
CA ARG A 150 9.89 -4.38 8.60
C ARG A 150 10.32 -4.06 10.02
N TRP A 151 9.96 -4.92 10.96
CA TRP A 151 10.55 -4.90 12.31
C TRP A 151 12.01 -5.36 12.26
N ALA A 152 12.86 -4.76 13.08
CA ALA A 152 14.27 -5.17 13.19
C ALA A 152 14.47 -6.41 14.08
N HIS A 153 13.51 -6.73 14.94
CA HIS A 153 13.62 -7.78 15.97
C HIS A 153 12.79 -9.03 15.69
N THR A 154 11.87 -8.97 14.70
CA THR A 154 10.98 -10.09 14.35
C THR A 154 10.51 -9.98 12.91
N ASP A 155 10.21 -11.11 12.30
CA ASP A 155 9.71 -11.21 10.94
C ASP A 155 8.26 -10.76 10.87
N ASP A 156 8.03 -9.46 10.70
CA ASP A 156 6.71 -8.86 10.51
C ASP A 156 6.83 -7.39 10.11
N ASN A 157 5.68 -6.78 9.87
CA ASN A 157 5.49 -5.35 9.69
C ASN A 157 4.24 -4.90 10.46
N HIS A 158 4.00 -3.60 10.55
CA HIS A 158 2.78 -3.08 11.13
C HIS A 158 2.44 -1.69 10.59
N ALA A 159 1.14 -1.38 10.59
CA ALA A 159 0.62 -0.07 10.28
C ALA A 159 -0.41 0.35 11.33
N TRP A 160 -0.36 1.61 11.74
CA TRP A 160 -1.29 2.21 12.69
C TRP A 160 -1.51 3.69 12.36
N VAL A 161 -2.00 4.48 13.29
CA VAL A 161 -2.43 5.85 13.03
C VAL A 161 -1.76 6.83 13.98
N GLU A 162 -1.38 7.99 13.46
CA GLU A 162 -1.17 9.20 14.24
C GLU A 162 -2.26 10.22 13.93
N ALA A 163 -2.76 10.88 14.98
CA ALA A 163 -3.73 11.96 14.92
C ALA A 163 -3.21 13.17 15.68
N TRP A 164 -3.43 14.36 15.13
CA TRP A 164 -2.99 15.61 15.74
C TRP A 164 -4.10 16.22 16.59
N ALA A 165 -3.72 16.63 17.79
CA ALA A 165 -4.61 17.37 18.69
C ALA A 165 -3.84 18.43 19.46
N ASP A 166 -4.31 19.66 19.41
CA ASP A 166 -3.85 20.77 20.27
C ASP A 166 -2.31 20.94 20.31
N GLY A 167 -1.67 20.82 19.16
CA GLY A 167 -0.24 21.06 19.00
C GLY A 167 0.65 19.81 19.01
N LYS A 168 0.09 18.61 19.18
CA LYS A 168 0.84 17.36 19.25
C LYS A 168 0.27 16.27 18.38
N TRP A 169 1.15 15.41 17.88
CA TRP A 169 0.80 14.15 17.29
C TRP A 169 0.74 13.04 18.35
N TYR A 170 -0.37 12.29 18.34
CA TYR A 170 -0.59 11.14 19.22
C TYR A 170 -0.79 9.90 18.36
N PHE A 171 -0.34 8.75 18.83
CA PHE A 171 -0.60 7.50 18.10
C PHE A 171 -1.70 6.68 18.75
N LEU A 172 -2.33 5.84 17.95
CA LEU A 172 -3.39 4.91 18.33
C LEU A 172 -3.37 3.69 17.41
N GLY A 173 -3.76 2.53 17.96
CA GLY A 173 -4.03 1.34 17.16
C GLY A 173 -5.37 1.49 16.45
N ALA A 174 -5.36 1.42 15.11
CA ALA A 174 -6.56 1.59 14.31
C ALA A 174 -7.59 0.49 14.60
N CYS A 175 -8.81 0.86 14.89
CA CYS A 175 -9.90 -0.05 15.26
C CYS A 175 -9.62 -0.88 16.54
N GLU A 176 -8.65 -0.46 17.34
CA GLU A 176 -8.24 -1.11 18.58
C GLU A 176 -8.18 -0.05 19.71
N PRO A 177 -9.33 0.50 20.15
CA PRO A 177 -9.35 1.61 21.09
C PRO A 177 -8.80 1.24 22.46
N GLU A 178 -7.98 2.14 22.97
CA GLU A 178 -7.42 2.10 24.31
C GLU A 178 -7.98 3.26 25.17
N PRO A 179 -7.86 3.21 26.49
CA PRO A 179 -8.38 4.27 27.34
C PRO A 179 -7.77 5.65 27.08
N VAL A 180 -6.53 5.69 26.60
CA VAL A 180 -5.77 6.91 26.31
C VAL A 180 -5.02 6.76 24.99
N LEU A 181 -4.61 7.89 24.41
CA LEU A 181 -3.72 7.92 23.26
C LEU A 181 -2.28 7.54 23.66
N ASN A 182 -1.44 7.25 22.70
CA ASN A 182 -0.07 6.75 22.85
C ASN A 182 0.00 5.37 23.56
N LEU A 183 -1.05 4.60 23.39
CA LEU A 183 -1.16 3.25 23.93
C LEU A 183 -1.69 2.30 22.86
N GLY A 184 -1.06 1.14 22.74
CA GLY A 184 -1.48 0.04 21.89
C GLY A 184 -0.68 -1.21 22.24
N TRP A 185 -1.08 -2.37 21.77
CA TRP A 185 -0.34 -3.63 22.00
C TRP A 185 1.11 -3.54 21.49
N PHE A 186 1.35 -2.66 20.52
CA PHE A 186 2.64 -2.50 19.84
C PHE A 186 3.59 -1.50 20.49
N ASN A 187 3.29 -0.97 21.69
CA ASN A 187 4.22 -0.07 22.38
C ASN A 187 5.61 -0.70 22.56
N ALA A 188 5.67 -1.97 22.96
CA ALA A 188 6.93 -2.67 23.15
C ALA A 188 7.70 -2.88 21.82
N PRO A 189 7.12 -3.46 20.76
CA PRO A 189 7.77 -3.52 19.45
C PRO A 189 8.18 -2.15 18.91
N ALA A 190 7.33 -1.13 19.05
CA ALA A 190 7.61 0.21 18.56
C ALA A 190 8.80 0.87 19.26
N SER A 191 9.02 0.59 20.55
CA SER A 191 10.16 1.13 21.33
C SER A 191 11.52 0.62 20.83
N ARG A 192 11.54 -0.44 20.05
CA ARG A 192 12.75 -1.04 19.46
C ARG A 192 12.77 -1.01 17.92
N ALA A 193 12.05 -0.09 17.32
CA ALA A 193 12.05 0.08 15.89
C ALA A 193 13.35 0.73 15.38
N MET A 194 13.76 0.32 14.18
CA MET A 194 14.83 1.00 13.45
C MET A 194 14.29 2.13 12.60
N LEU A 195 13.20 1.91 11.86
CA LEU A 195 12.61 2.86 10.92
C LEU A 195 11.10 2.80 10.95
N MET A 196 10.49 3.96 11.11
CA MET A 196 9.05 4.18 11.00
C MET A 196 8.79 5.46 10.21
N HIS A 197 7.81 5.43 9.32
CA HIS A 197 7.53 6.57 8.49
C HIS A 197 6.05 6.68 8.13
N THR A 198 5.70 7.83 7.56
CA THR A 198 4.44 8.06 6.89
C THR A 198 4.68 8.76 5.56
N ARG A 199 3.69 8.72 4.69
CA ARG A 199 3.66 9.45 3.43
C ARG A 199 2.70 10.61 3.55
N ALA A 200 3.25 11.82 3.65
CA ALA A 200 2.47 13.05 3.57
C ALA A 200 2.11 13.32 2.11
N PHE A 201 0.84 13.53 1.82
CA PHE A 201 0.39 13.88 0.47
C PHE A 201 1.02 15.20 0.03
N GLY A 202 1.56 15.23 -1.18
CA GLY A 202 2.15 16.42 -1.78
C GLY A 202 3.56 16.74 -1.31
N ASP A 203 3.99 17.98 -1.56
CA ASP A 203 5.29 18.51 -1.16
C ASP A 203 5.18 19.11 0.24
N TYR A 204 5.42 18.26 1.24
CA TYR A 204 5.31 18.62 2.65
C TYR A 204 6.63 19.18 3.20
N ASN A 205 6.56 20.33 3.85
CA ASN A 205 7.69 21.04 4.44
C ASN A 205 7.51 21.27 5.95
N GLY A 206 7.16 20.20 6.67
CA GLY A 206 7.11 20.20 8.13
C GLY A 206 8.47 19.97 8.79
N PRO A 207 8.50 19.84 10.13
CA PRO A 207 9.75 19.74 10.89
C PRO A 207 10.43 18.37 10.82
N GLU A 208 9.71 17.33 10.36
CA GLU A 208 10.21 15.97 10.36
C GLU A 208 11.28 15.76 9.27
N GLU A 209 12.22 14.84 9.52
CA GLU A 209 13.23 14.45 8.53
C GLU A 209 12.58 13.86 7.29
N VAL A 210 12.94 14.38 6.13
CA VAL A 210 12.48 13.87 4.85
C VAL A 210 13.34 12.68 4.44
N MET A 211 12.69 11.54 4.21
CA MET A 211 13.34 10.33 3.71
C MET A 211 13.31 10.25 2.18
N LEU A 212 12.21 10.68 1.57
CA LEU A 212 12.02 10.67 0.12
C LEU A 212 10.99 11.73 -0.29
N ARG A 213 11.27 12.43 -1.40
CA ARG A 213 10.28 13.26 -2.10
C ARG A 213 9.99 12.66 -3.47
N THR A 214 8.71 12.60 -3.80
CA THR A 214 8.23 12.15 -5.11
C THR A 214 7.27 13.20 -5.69
N SER A 215 6.79 12.96 -6.89
CA SER A 215 5.75 13.80 -7.49
C SER A 215 4.39 13.74 -6.77
N ASN A 216 4.19 12.74 -5.91
CA ASN A 216 2.91 12.51 -5.23
C ASN A 216 2.96 12.75 -3.72
N PHE A 217 4.06 12.45 -3.07
CA PHE A 217 4.16 12.47 -1.61
C PHE A 217 5.56 12.80 -1.10
N THR A 218 5.61 13.20 0.16
CA THR A 218 6.84 13.32 0.95
C THR A 218 6.82 12.23 2.01
N GLU A 219 7.81 11.33 1.99
CA GLU A 219 7.99 10.34 3.04
C GLU A 219 8.82 10.95 4.17
N ILE A 220 8.26 10.95 5.38
CA ILE A 220 8.87 11.57 6.56
C ILE A 220 9.14 10.53 7.65
N ASN A 221 10.23 10.74 8.37
CA ASN A 221 10.71 9.86 9.42
C ASN A 221 9.98 10.16 10.74
N LEU A 222 9.26 9.17 11.26
CA LEU A 222 8.52 9.27 12.52
C LEU A 222 9.14 8.43 13.64
N THR A 223 10.29 7.82 13.43
CA THR A 223 10.90 6.87 14.37
C THR A 223 11.09 7.48 15.76
N SER A 224 11.48 8.76 15.84
CA SER A 224 11.69 9.46 17.12
C SER A 224 10.42 9.63 17.98
N ASN A 225 9.23 9.45 17.39
CA ASN A 225 7.98 9.47 18.15
C ASN A 225 7.78 8.20 18.98
N TYR A 226 8.55 7.15 18.70
CA TYR A 226 8.35 5.80 19.28
C TYR A 226 9.57 5.24 19.98
N ALA A 227 10.77 5.55 19.48
CA ALA A 227 12.02 4.97 19.96
C ALA A 227 13.12 6.03 20.03
N PRO A 228 14.12 5.85 20.90
CA PRO A 228 15.35 6.64 20.85
C PRO A 228 16.00 6.49 19.47
N VAL A 229 16.49 7.59 18.91
CA VAL A 229 17.14 7.64 17.60
C VAL A 229 18.53 8.26 17.68
N ALA A 230 19.37 7.92 16.73
CA ALA A 230 20.66 8.58 16.47
C ALA A 230 20.79 8.86 14.99
N SER A 231 21.47 9.95 14.66
CA SER A 231 21.79 10.32 13.28
C SER A 231 23.19 9.88 12.91
N VAL A 232 23.35 9.41 11.67
CA VAL A 232 24.64 9.05 11.08
C VAL A 232 24.78 9.77 9.75
N ASP A 233 25.96 10.35 9.50
CA ASP A 233 26.35 10.93 8.24
C ASP A 233 27.04 9.88 7.37
N PHE A 234 26.68 9.81 6.09
CA PHE A 234 27.19 8.85 5.13
C PHE A 234 27.91 9.58 3.99
N TYR A 235 29.11 9.10 3.69
CA TYR A 235 29.93 9.60 2.59
C TYR A 235 30.21 8.47 1.61
N VAL A 236 29.90 8.69 0.34
CA VAL A 236 30.23 7.75 -0.73
C VAL A 236 31.37 8.35 -1.55
N LYS A 237 32.45 7.58 -1.67
CA LYS A 237 33.67 7.95 -2.39
C LYS A 237 33.99 6.91 -3.45
N ASP A 238 34.69 7.33 -4.50
CA ASP A 238 35.30 6.42 -5.45
C ASP A 238 36.63 5.85 -4.92
N SER A 239 37.27 4.99 -5.71
CA SER A 239 38.56 4.39 -5.36
C SER A 239 39.72 5.38 -5.23
N GLU A 240 39.58 6.60 -5.74
CA GLU A 240 40.56 7.68 -5.63
C GLU A 240 40.24 8.61 -4.45
N GLY A 241 39.18 8.32 -3.70
CA GLY A 241 38.73 9.12 -2.56
C GLY A 241 37.91 10.35 -2.93
N LYS A 242 37.49 10.49 -4.18
CA LYS A 242 36.65 11.62 -4.62
C LYS A 242 35.19 11.36 -4.24
N PRO A 243 34.44 12.43 -3.85
CA PRO A 243 33.01 12.31 -3.58
C PRO A 243 32.24 11.80 -4.80
N VAL A 244 31.26 10.93 -4.56
CA VAL A 244 30.35 10.42 -5.60
C VAL A 244 28.98 11.06 -5.44
N GLU A 245 28.64 11.96 -6.34
CA GLU A 245 27.33 12.60 -6.39
C GLU A 245 26.27 11.63 -6.94
N ASN A 246 25.05 11.72 -6.41
CA ASN A 246 23.90 10.93 -6.83
C ASN A 246 24.14 9.42 -6.77
N ALA A 247 24.93 8.96 -5.79
CA ALA A 247 25.04 7.54 -5.44
C ALA A 247 23.76 7.12 -4.71
N ARG A 248 23.24 5.97 -5.07
CA ARG A 248 22.09 5.36 -4.40
C ARG A 248 22.57 4.73 -3.09
N VAL A 249 21.99 5.15 -1.97
CA VAL A 249 22.29 4.63 -0.63
C VAL A 249 21.04 3.95 -0.08
N GLU A 250 21.11 2.65 0.13
CA GLU A 250 20.00 1.83 0.62
C GLU A 250 20.25 1.43 2.06
N PHE A 251 19.27 1.66 2.91
CA PHE A 251 19.27 1.31 4.32
C PHE A 251 18.43 0.05 4.51
N LYS A 252 19.09 -1.05 4.89
CA LYS A 252 18.49 -2.38 4.86
C LYS A 252 18.30 -2.95 6.26
N ILE A 253 17.11 -3.49 6.50
CA ILE A 253 16.73 -4.24 7.69
C ILE A 253 16.75 -5.73 7.35
N TYR A 254 17.37 -6.56 8.19
CA TYR A 254 17.29 -8.01 8.05
C TYR A 254 15.94 -8.51 8.61
N ASN A 255 15.13 -9.12 7.74
CA ASN A 255 13.79 -9.58 8.09
C ASN A 255 13.28 -10.54 7.00
N TYR A 256 12.59 -11.60 7.37
CA TYR A 256 12.15 -12.65 6.44
C TYR A 256 13.30 -13.25 5.61
N ALA A 257 14.44 -13.48 6.27
CA ALA A 257 15.65 -14.04 5.64
C ALA A 257 16.20 -13.21 4.46
N GLU A 258 15.89 -11.90 4.41
CA GLU A 258 16.43 -10.98 3.41
C GLU A 258 16.88 -9.64 4.02
N PHE A 259 17.77 -8.95 3.32
CA PHE A 259 18.11 -7.56 3.63
C PHE A 259 17.19 -6.62 2.87
N PHE A 260 16.04 -6.32 3.52
CA PHE A 260 15.00 -5.50 2.94
C PHE A 260 15.40 -4.02 2.95
N THR A 261 15.32 -3.36 1.79
CA THR A 261 15.58 -1.92 1.69
C THR A 261 14.39 -1.13 2.23
N ALA A 262 14.55 -0.60 3.44
CA ALA A 262 13.51 0.19 4.11
C ALA A 262 13.51 1.66 3.67
N VAL A 263 14.68 2.22 3.39
CA VAL A 263 14.86 3.61 2.93
C VAL A 263 15.90 3.64 1.82
N THR A 264 15.68 4.49 0.83
CA THR A 264 16.65 4.82 -0.22
C THR A 264 16.87 6.31 -0.25
N LYS A 265 18.11 6.73 -0.15
CA LYS A 265 18.54 8.13 -0.32
C LYS A 265 19.60 8.22 -1.41
N TYR A 266 19.90 9.44 -1.82
CA TYR A 266 20.90 9.72 -2.83
C TYR A 266 21.88 10.77 -2.28
N THR A 267 23.16 10.61 -2.61
CA THR A 267 24.19 11.53 -2.17
C THR A 267 24.14 12.86 -2.94
N ASP A 268 24.51 13.94 -2.25
CA ASP A 268 24.69 15.27 -2.83
C ASP A 268 26.05 15.41 -3.56
N ALA A 269 26.39 16.63 -3.99
CA ALA A 269 27.63 16.93 -4.68
C ALA A 269 28.90 16.64 -3.84
N ASN A 270 28.76 16.59 -2.52
CA ASN A 270 29.84 16.22 -1.59
C ASN A 270 29.90 14.72 -1.30
N GLY A 271 29.11 13.90 -2.00
CA GLY A 271 28.98 12.48 -1.74
C GLY A 271 28.29 12.15 -0.44
N HIS A 272 27.54 13.10 0.13
CA HIS A 272 26.96 13.01 1.48
C HIS A 272 25.45 12.72 1.45
N THR A 273 25.00 11.93 2.40
CA THR A 273 23.62 11.82 2.84
C THR A 273 23.59 11.50 4.34
N SER A 274 22.43 11.52 4.96
CA SER A 274 22.29 11.22 6.38
C SER A 274 20.97 10.51 6.65
N LEU A 275 20.88 9.83 7.80
CA LEU A 275 19.66 9.20 8.27
C LEU A 275 19.65 9.17 9.80
N SER A 276 18.48 9.43 10.39
CA SER A 276 18.18 9.13 11.78
C SER A 276 17.43 7.80 11.84
N ALA A 277 17.84 6.90 12.71
CA ALA A 277 17.22 5.60 12.92
C ALA A 277 17.29 5.18 14.40
N GLY A 278 16.59 4.12 14.75
CA GLY A 278 16.66 3.54 16.11
C GLY A 278 18.09 3.13 16.49
N ILE A 279 18.31 2.94 17.78
CA ILE A 279 19.63 2.59 18.33
C ILE A 279 19.92 1.10 18.12
N GLY A 280 20.31 0.75 16.92
CA GLY A 280 20.58 -0.61 16.48
C GLY A 280 21.37 -0.62 15.17
N ASP A 281 21.42 -1.76 14.53
CA ASP A 281 22.25 -1.99 13.35
C ASP A 281 21.43 -2.04 12.06
N LEU A 282 21.95 -1.39 11.02
CA LEU A 282 21.49 -1.52 9.64
C LEU A 282 22.63 -1.96 8.74
N VAL A 283 22.31 -2.63 7.65
CA VAL A 283 23.23 -2.77 6.51
C VAL A 283 22.99 -1.62 5.56
N VAL A 284 24.02 -0.85 5.29
CA VAL A 284 23.99 0.29 4.38
C VAL A 284 24.70 -0.10 3.09
N TRP A 285 24.00 0.04 1.98
CA TRP A 285 24.46 -0.35 0.65
C TRP A 285 24.50 0.87 -0.27
N ALA A 286 25.68 1.23 -0.74
CA ALA A 286 25.87 2.31 -1.71
C ALA A 286 26.14 1.74 -3.10
N SER A 287 25.55 2.33 -4.13
CA SER A 287 25.79 1.91 -5.52
C SER A 287 25.75 3.07 -6.49
N LYS A 288 26.56 2.97 -7.53
CA LYS A 288 26.60 3.89 -8.68
C LYS A 288 27.22 3.19 -9.89
N ASP A 289 26.57 3.30 -11.04
CA ASP A 289 27.05 2.78 -12.33
C ASP A 289 27.52 1.32 -12.25
N GLY A 290 26.75 0.46 -11.59
CA GLY A 290 27.02 -0.96 -11.43
C GLY A 290 28.10 -1.30 -10.37
N LYS A 291 28.74 -0.32 -9.77
CA LYS A 291 29.65 -0.50 -8.64
C LYS A 291 28.89 -0.41 -7.34
N TYR A 292 29.31 -1.14 -6.32
CA TYR A 292 28.68 -1.12 -5.01
C TYR A 292 29.66 -1.33 -3.87
N ALA A 293 29.29 -0.87 -2.69
CA ALA A 293 29.93 -1.16 -1.43
C ALA A 293 28.88 -1.25 -0.33
N TYR A 294 29.11 -2.04 0.70
CA TYR A 294 28.21 -2.13 1.84
C TYR A 294 28.97 -2.32 3.14
N GLN A 295 28.34 -1.92 4.23
CA GLN A 295 28.82 -2.21 5.58
C GLN A 295 27.68 -2.21 6.59
N LYS A 296 27.89 -2.89 7.71
CA LYS A 296 27.05 -2.76 8.89
C LYS A 296 27.36 -1.43 9.57
N VAL A 297 26.33 -0.68 9.93
CA VAL A 297 26.44 0.58 10.68
C VAL A 297 25.59 0.49 11.95
N SER A 298 26.22 0.79 13.09
CA SER A 298 25.57 0.76 14.41
C SER A 298 25.17 2.17 14.79
N PHE A 299 23.88 2.46 14.68
CA PHE A 299 23.28 3.75 15.08
C PHE A 299 23.38 3.91 16.60
N GLY A 300 23.82 5.07 17.05
CA GLY A 300 24.09 5.34 18.46
C GLY A 300 25.53 5.07 18.90
N LYS A 301 26.31 4.37 18.08
CA LYS A 301 27.75 4.15 18.29
C LYS A 301 28.59 4.90 17.25
N GLU A 302 28.25 4.77 15.99
CA GLU A 302 28.90 5.45 14.89
C GLU A 302 28.17 6.76 14.57
N LYS A 303 28.93 7.83 14.31
CA LYS A 303 28.37 9.13 13.92
C LYS A 303 28.50 9.40 12.43
N GLU A 304 29.42 8.73 11.78
CA GLU A 304 29.66 8.80 10.36
C GLU A 304 30.15 7.45 9.82
N ALA A 305 29.91 7.22 8.53
CA ALA A 305 30.40 6.05 7.81
C ALA A 305 30.76 6.44 6.38
N THR A 306 31.87 5.89 5.88
CA THR A 306 32.32 6.09 4.50
C THR A 306 32.23 4.77 3.74
N LEU A 307 31.55 4.79 2.59
CA LEU A 307 31.49 3.66 1.66
C LEU A 307 32.30 4.02 0.42
N THR A 308 33.30 3.18 0.12
CA THR A 308 34.19 3.40 -1.03
C THR A 308 33.82 2.43 -2.15
N LEU A 309 33.38 2.98 -3.29
CA LEU A 309 33.06 2.19 -4.47
C LEU A 309 34.37 1.67 -5.12
N PRO A 310 34.43 0.41 -5.55
CA PRO A 310 35.63 -0.17 -6.10
C PRO A 310 36.04 0.49 -7.41
N GLY A 311 37.35 0.58 -7.65
CA GLY A 311 37.93 0.98 -8.94
C GLY A 311 37.88 -0.16 -9.97
N GLY A 312 38.03 0.23 -11.24
CA GLY A 312 38.10 -0.73 -12.36
C GLY A 312 36.79 -0.85 -13.15
N ALA A 313 36.91 -1.36 -14.38
CA ALA A 313 35.74 -1.67 -15.20
C ALA A 313 35.00 -2.88 -14.64
N LEU A 314 33.69 -2.91 -14.74
CA LEU A 314 32.89 -4.10 -14.46
C LEU A 314 33.38 -5.22 -15.41
N VAL A 315 34.05 -6.21 -14.87
CA VAL A 315 34.23 -7.46 -15.59
C VAL A 315 32.88 -8.15 -15.55
N GLY A 316 32.19 -8.21 -16.69
CA GLY A 316 30.91 -8.87 -16.81
C GLY A 316 30.96 -10.28 -16.23
N GLY A 317 30.29 -10.48 -15.13
CA GLY A 317 30.20 -11.77 -14.44
C GLY A 317 29.18 -11.66 -13.31
N TYR A 318 28.10 -12.34 -13.46
CA TYR A 318 27.07 -12.58 -12.49
C TYR A 318 27.64 -13.01 -11.14
N GLY A 319 27.59 -12.18 -10.15
CA GLY A 319 27.98 -12.53 -8.80
C GLY A 319 27.61 -11.39 -7.87
N ILE A 320 26.34 -11.26 -7.50
CA ILE A 320 26.00 -10.70 -6.21
C ILE A 320 26.62 -11.68 -5.22
N PRO A 321 27.66 -11.30 -4.43
CA PRO A 321 28.05 -12.14 -3.32
C PRO A 321 26.79 -12.29 -2.47
N ALA A 322 26.29 -13.51 -2.34
CA ALA A 322 25.21 -13.78 -1.41
C ALA A 322 25.69 -13.28 -0.04
N ILE A 323 25.02 -12.27 0.51
CA ILE A 323 25.19 -11.93 1.92
C ILE A 323 24.77 -13.20 2.64
N PRO A 324 25.65 -13.84 3.47
CA PRO A 324 25.30 -15.09 4.11
C PRO A 324 24.02 -14.93 4.92
N THR A 325 22.98 -15.61 4.50
CA THR A 325 21.70 -15.65 5.21
C THR A 325 21.82 -16.72 6.30
N GLN A 326 22.07 -16.29 7.53
CA GLN A 326 21.89 -17.17 8.68
C GLN A 326 20.79 -16.61 9.59
N PRO A 327 19.91 -17.47 10.09
CA PRO A 327 18.88 -17.02 11.03
C PRO A 327 19.54 -16.53 12.33
N ALA A 328 19.08 -15.40 12.84
CA ALA A 328 19.59 -14.68 13.98
C ALA A 328 19.52 -15.44 15.34
N ASN A 329 19.11 -16.70 15.38
CA ASN A 329 18.81 -17.43 16.62
C ASN A 329 19.51 -18.80 16.76
N SER A 330 20.59 -19.09 16.05
CA SER A 330 21.38 -20.29 16.35
C SER A 330 22.58 -19.96 17.23
N VAL A 331 22.36 -19.91 18.54
CA VAL A 331 23.47 -19.98 19.50
C VAL A 331 23.99 -21.41 19.47
N GLY A 332 25.16 -21.63 18.88
CA GLY A 332 25.96 -22.81 19.18
C GLY A 332 26.31 -23.79 18.07
N ALA A 333 26.12 -23.50 16.80
CA ALA A 333 26.73 -24.31 15.75
C ALA A 333 27.52 -23.46 14.77
N LEU A 334 28.79 -23.70 14.65
CA LEU A 334 29.60 -23.14 13.56
C LEU A 334 29.03 -23.65 12.22
N PRO A 335 28.68 -22.75 11.28
CA PRO A 335 28.19 -23.21 9.99
C PRO A 335 29.29 -23.96 9.24
N ASP A 336 28.92 -25.10 8.72
CA ASP A 336 29.77 -25.83 7.78
C ASP A 336 29.83 -25.04 6.46
N CYS A 337 30.95 -24.39 6.22
CA CYS A 337 31.24 -23.63 5.00
C CYS A 337 31.64 -24.55 3.83
N SER A 338 31.42 -25.84 3.91
CA SER A 338 31.73 -26.79 2.85
C SER A 338 30.64 -26.81 1.78
N VAL A 339 30.61 -25.83 0.88
CA VAL A 339 29.93 -25.97 -0.40
C VAL A 339 31.00 -26.09 -1.48
N GLY A 340 31.06 -27.29 -2.04
CA GLY A 340 31.73 -27.72 -3.24
C GLY A 340 32.96 -26.91 -3.68
N ALA A 341 34.13 -27.31 -3.27
CA ALA A 341 35.40 -26.74 -3.67
C ALA A 341 35.65 -26.95 -5.16
N LEU A 342 35.68 -25.88 -5.91
CA LEU A 342 36.63 -25.74 -7.00
C LEU A 342 37.94 -25.32 -6.34
N GLU A 343 38.99 -26.13 -6.57
CA GLU A 343 40.32 -25.97 -5.97
C GLU A 343 40.88 -24.56 -6.22
N THR A 344 40.81 -23.70 -5.21
CA THR A 344 41.70 -22.55 -5.08
C THR A 344 42.23 -22.52 -3.64
N SER A 345 43.50 -22.23 -3.50
CA SER A 345 44.36 -22.45 -2.36
C SER A 345 44.11 -21.60 -1.09
N ALA A 346 42.91 -21.12 -0.85
CA ALA A 346 42.51 -20.54 0.43
C ALA A 346 41.03 -20.77 0.68
N PRO A 347 40.58 -21.16 1.89
CA PRO A 347 39.18 -21.30 2.20
C PRO A 347 38.48 -19.93 2.10
N PRO A 348 37.24 -19.89 1.59
CA PRO A 348 36.48 -18.63 1.54
C PRO A 348 36.37 -18.05 2.94
N LYS A 349 36.74 -16.78 3.11
CA LYS A 349 36.51 -16.06 4.36
C LYS A 349 35.00 -15.91 4.55
N CYS A 350 34.44 -16.68 5.47
CA CYS A 350 33.07 -16.46 5.92
C CYS A 350 33.00 -15.10 6.65
N THR A 351 32.21 -14.19 6.13
CA THR A 351 31.94 -12.92 6.78
C THR A 351 30.65 -13.04 7.57
N TYR A 352 30.72 -12.84 8.87
CA TYR A 352 29.56 -12.82 9.75
C TYR A 352 29.09 -11.37 9.91
N LEU A 353 27.78 -11.15 9.75
CA LEU A 353 27.13 -9.90 10.10
C LEU A 353 26.28 -10.13 11.35
N ASP A 354 26.79 -9.67 12.49
CA ASP A 354 26.03 -9.66 13.74
C ASP A 354 25.17 -8.40 13.73
N ILE A 355 23.88 -8.55 13.44
CA ILE A 355 22.91 -7.44 13.35
C ILE A 355 22.14 -7.39 14.66
N VAL A 356 22.33 -6.32 15.42
CA VAL A 356 21.72 -6.12 16.74
C VAL A 356 20.56 -5.13 16.60
N PRO A 357 19.30 -5.54 16.90
CA PRO A 357 18.17 -4.63 16.95
C PRO A 357 18.23 -3.73 18.18
N PRO A 358 17.48 -2.61 18.21
CA PRO A 358 17.35 -1.79 19.40
C PRO A 358 16.78 -2.57 20.58
N LYS A 359 17.11 -2.13 21.79
CA LYS A 359 16.55 -2.68 23.03
C LYS A 359 15.11 -2.24 23.22
N GLU A 360 14.32 -3.13 23.81
CA GLU A 360 12.96 -2.83 24.22
C GLU A 360 12.95 -1.95 25.48
N ASP A 361 12.30 -0.81 25.40
CA ASP A 361 12.12 0.12 26.54
C ASP A 361 10.87 0.98 26.31
N PRO A 362 9.65 0.39 26.39
CA PRO A 362 8.42 1.10 26.12
C PRO A 362 8.11 2.10 27.23
N GLN A 363 7.78 3.34 26.83
CA GLN A 363 7.25 4.35 27.72
C GLN A 363 5.73 4.30 27.68
N LEU A 364 5.09 3.80 28.76
CA LEU A 364 3.64 3.64 28.78
C LEU A 364 2.97 4.83 29.47
N PRO A 365 1.87 5.36 28.92
CA PRO A 365 1.04 6.34 29.59
C PRO A 365 0.34 5.71 30.80
N TYR A 366 -0.01 6.55 31.78
CA TYR A 366 -0.76 6.10 32.94
C TYR A 366 -2.21 5.77 32.56
N VAL A 367 -2.68 4.62 33.05
CA VAL A 367 -4.07 4.18 32.91
C VAL A 367 -4.53 3.63 34.26
N SER A 368 -5.63 4.17 34.82
CA SER A 368 -6.22 3.65 36.05
C SER A 368 -7.00 2.36 35.81
N ASP A 369 -7.27 1.61 36.88
CA ASP A 369 -8.10 0.39 36.82
C ASP A 369 -9.51 0.69 36.34
N GLU A 370 -10.08 1.84 36.75
CA GLU A 370 -11.40 2.28 36.28
C GLU A 370 -11.42 2.56 34.78
N MET A 371 -10.39 3.21 34.27
CA MET A 371 -10.25 3.48 32.83
C MET A 371 -10.14 2.16 32.04
N HIS A 372 -9.37 1.20 32.54
CA HIS A 372 -9.28 -0.14 31.93
C HIS A 372 -10.63 -0.86 31.90
N LYS A 373 -11.35 -0.87 33.01
CA LYS A 373 -12.67 -1.52 33.12
C LYS A 373 -13.68 -0.90 32.16
N GLU A 374 -13.72 0.45 32.06
CA GLU A 374 -14.60 1.15 31.15
C GLU A 374 -14.26 0.86 29.69
N ASN A 375 -12.97 0.83 29.35
CA ASN A 375 -12.53 0.47 28.01
C ASN A 375 -12.92 -0.97 27.63
N GLN A 376 -12.75 -1.91 28.55
CA GLN A 376 -13.17 -3.31 28.35
C GLN A 376 -14.68 -3.43 28.17
N ARG A 377 -15.47 -2.66 28.96
CA ARG A 377 -16.93 -2.61 28.80
C ARG A 377 -17.31 -2.09 27.41
N ARG A 378 -16.72 -1.02 26.98
CA ARG A 378 -16.94 -0.46 25.63
C ARG A 378 -16.53 -1.42 24.54
N PHE A 379 -15.38 -2.04 24.68
CA PHE A 379 -14.86 -3.02 23.71
C PHE A 379 -15.83 -4.21 23.54
N ALA A 380 -16.36 -4.74 24.61
CA ALA A 380 -17.34 -5.81 24.58
C ALA A 380 -18.67 -5.38 23.93
N LEU A 381 -19.12 -4.14 24.21
CA LEU A 381 -20.30 -3.56 23.58
C LEU A 381 -20.10 -3.41 22.06
N GLU A 382 -18.96 -2.87 21.66
CA GLU A 382 -18.58 -2.66 20.25
C GLU A 382 -18.50 -3.99 19.50
N ASP A 383 -17.93 -5.03 20.12
CA ASP A 383 -17.95 -6.38 19.57
C ASP A 383 -19.37 -6.91 19.35
N SER A 384 -20.28 -6.65 20.29
CA SER A 384 -21.68 -7.09 20.15
C SER A 384 -22.41 -6.34 19.03
N ILE A 385 -22.15 -5.04 18.86
CA ILE A 385 -22.69 -4.23 17.77
C ILE A 385 -22.21 -4.77 16.41
N ARG A 386 -20.91 -5.02 16.28
CA ARG A 386 -20.34 -5.58 15.04
C ARG A 386 -20.86 -6.98 14.74
N LYS A 387 -20.96 -7.85 15.75
CA LYS A 387 -21.52 -9.19 15.60
C LYS A 387 -22.96 -9.17 15.16
N ALA A 388 -23.78 -8.24 15.63
CA ALA A 388 -25.15 -8.07 15.17
C ALA A 388 -25.20 -7.73 13.67
N TYR A 389 -24.28 -6.90 13.19
CA TYR A 389 -24.14 -6.59 11.75
C TYR A 389 -23.66 -7.83 10.97
N THR A 390 -22.59 -8.48 11.40
CA THR A 390 -22.05 -9.65 10.68
C THR A 390 -22.98 -10.85 10.70
N ALA A 391 -23.92 -10.93 11.66
CA ALA A 391 -24.99 -11.93 11.67
C ALA A 391 -25.96 -11.80 10.49
N THR A 392 -25.96 -10.63 9.81
CA THR A 392 -26.74 -10.43 8.56
C THR A 392 -26.06 -11.04 7.33
N PHE A 393 -24.81 -11.46 7.44
CA PHE A 393 -24.10 -12.11 6.34
C PHE A 393 -24.70 -13.49 6.06
N PRO A 394 -24.70 -13.97 4.81
CA PRO A 394 -25.30 -15.26 4.48
C PRO A 394 -24.53 -16.41 5.14
N THR A 395 -25.25 -17.34 5.73
CA THR A 395 -24.70 -18.65 6.08
C THR A 395 -24.56 -19.50 4.82
N MET A 396 -23.75 -20.56 4.88
CA MET A 396 -23.62 -21.49 3.75
C MET A 396 -24.97 -22.16 3.43
N GLU A 397 -25.76 -22.45 4.44
CA GLU A 397 -27.09 -23.04 4.28
C GLU A 397 -28.04 -22.08 3.53
N GLU A 398 -28.09 -20.83 3.94
CA GLU A 398 -28.86 -19.79 3.23
C GLU A 398 -28.37 -19.60 1.80
N ALA A 399 -27.06 -19.57 1.59
CA ALA A 399 -26.47 -19.43 0.26
C ALA A 399 -26.87 -20.60 -0.67
N LYS A 400 -26.87 -21.83 -0.17
CA LYS A 400 -27.30 -23.01 -0.92
C LYS A 400 -28.79 -22.97 -1.30
N ARG A 401 -29.65 -22.44 -0.44
CA ARG A 401 -31.06 -22.23 -0.77
C ARG A 401 -31.29 -21.27 -1.91
N ILE A 402 -30.40 -20.27 -2.06
CA ILE A 402 -30.48 -19.29 -3.15
C ILE A 402 -29.94 -19.87 -4.45
N SER A 403 -28.75 -20.46 -4.42
CA SER A 403 -28.12 -21.11 -5.55
C SER A 403 -27.14 -22.18 -5.08
N GLU A 404 -27.39 -23.43 -5.42
CA GLU A 404 -26.49 -24.54 -5.06
C GLU A 404 -25.10 -24.36 -5.68
N ARG A 405 -25.02 -23.99 -6.94
CA ARG A 405 -23.75 -23.75 -7.65
C ARG A 405 -23.04 -22.47 -7.20
N GLY A 406 -23.81 -21.44 -6.89
CA GLY A 406 -23.29 -20.13 -6.48
C GLY A 406 -23.06 -19.98 -4.98
N ALA A 407 -23.36 -20.99 -4.18
CA ALA A 407 -23.38 -20.90 -2.72
C ALA A 407 -22.07 -20.40 -2.11
N GLU A 408 -20.94 -20.91 -2.58
CA GLU A 408 -19.63 -20.51 -2.07
C GLU A 408 -19.34 -19.03 -2.34
N TYR A 409 -19.68 -18.53 -3.53
CA TYR A 409 -19.49 -17.12 -3.89
C TYR A 409 -20.40 -16.19 -3.09
N ILE A 410 -21.66 -16.59 -2.88
CA ILE A 410 -22.62 -15.86 -2.03
C ILE A 410 -22.09 -15.79 -0.59
N PHE A 411 -21.66 -16.92 -0.04
CA PHE A 411 -21.12 -17.00 1.32
C PHE A 411 -19.89 -16.09 1.50
N LYS A 412 -18.94 -16.16 0.57
CA LYS A 412 -17.70 -15.37 0.60
C LYS A 412 -17.92 -13.88 0.37
N SER A 413 -19.02 -13.49 -0.26
CA SER A 413 -19.33 -12.07 -0.54
C SER A 413 -19.71 -11.26 0.68
N ARG A 414 -20.07 -11.90 1.78
CA ARG A 414 -20.42 -11.26 3.06
C ARG A 414 -21.42 -10.11 2.90
N GLY A 415 -21.03 -8.88 3.27
CA GLY A 415 -21.88 -7.69 3.13
C GLY A 415 -22.21 -7.29 1.69
N ASN A 416 -21.54 -7.85 0.69
CA ASN A 416 -21.81 -7.65 -0.74
C ASN A 416 -22.75 -8.70 -1.35
N LYS A 417 -23.40 -9.50 -0.50
CA LYS A 417 -24.23 -10.62 -0.95
C LYS A 417 -25.30 -10.24 -1.96
N GLN A 418 -25.92 -9.09 -1.80
CA GLN A 418 -27.00 -8.66 -2.69
C GLN A 418 -26.53 -8.48 -4.13
N THR A 419 -25.35 -7.90 -4.34
CA THR A 419 -24.75 -7.77 -5.67
C THR A 419 -24.55 -9.13 -6.35
N ILE A 420 -24.02 -10.10 -5.62
CA ILE A 420 -23.75 -11.44 -6.15
C ILE A 420 -25.07 -12.20 -6.40
N VAL A 421 -26.01 -12.14 -5.46
CA VAL A 421 -27.32 -12.79 -5.59
C VAL A 421 -28.11 -12.22 -6.77
N ASP A 422 -28.16 -10.91 -6.91
CA ASP A 422 -28.87 -10.25 -8.00
C ASP A 422 -28.26 -10.60 -9.37
N PHE A 423 -26.93 -10.68 -9.44
CA PHE A 423 -26.24 -11.08 -10.65
C PHE A 423 -26.57 -12.54 -11.05
N ILE A 424 -26.54 -13.48 -10.10
CA ILE A 424 -26.93 -14.88 -10.33
C ILE A 424 -28.39 -14.97 -10.81
N ASN A 425 -29.30 -14.31 -10.10
CA ASN A 425 -30.74 -14.35 -10.41
C ASN A 425 -31.08 -13.69 -11.74
N ARG A 426 -30.43 -12.59 -12.09
CA ARG A 426 -30.66 -11.87 -13.34
C ARG A 426 -30.31 -12.68 -14.57
N HIS A 427 -29.33 -13.55 -14.46
CA HIS A 427 -28.78 -14.34 -15.54
C HIS A 427 -28.92 -15.85 -15.30
N SER A 428 -30.03 -16.24 -14.69
CA SER A 428 -30.34 -17.66 -14.39
C SER A 428 -30.52 -18.54 -15.63
N ASP A 429 -30.73 -17.92 -16.80
CA ASP A 429 -30.82 -18.57 -18.10
C ASP A 429 -29.45 -18.99 -18.67
N ASN A 430 -28.36 -18.45 -18.16
CA ASN A 430 -26.99 -18.80 -18.54
C ASN A 430 -26.07 -18.93 -17.31
N GLU A 431 -26.40 -19.89 -16.47
CA GLU A 431 -25.70 -20.12 -15.20
C GLU A 431 -24.22 -20.46 -15.42
N ASP A 432 -23.87 -21.16 -16.49
CA ASP A 432 -22.47 -21.51 -16.79
C ASP A 432 -21.60 -20.27 -16.97
N ARG A 433 -22.10 -19.26 -17.67
CA ARG A 433 -21.37 -18.00 -17.86
C ARG A 433 -21.26 -17.22 -16.57
N VAL A 434 -22.31 -17.17 -15.76
CA VAL A 434 -22.31 -16.52 -14.44
C VAL A 434 -21.26 -17.18 -13.52
N MET A 435 -21.28 -18.49 -13.41
CA MET A 435 -20.31 -19.24 -12.57
C MET A 435 -18.89 -19.10 -13.10
N GLY A 436 -18.74 -19.08 -14.43
CA GLY A 436 -17.44 -18.85 -15.07
C GLY A 436 -16.83 -17.50 -14.72
N ILE A 437 -17.64 -16.45 -14.58
CA ILE A 437 -17.18 -15.11 -14.15
C ILE A 437 -16.84 -15.15 -12.65
N LEU A 438 -17.74 -15.62 -11.81
CA LEU A 438 -17.54 -15.65 -10.35
C LEU A 438 -16.31 -16.47 -9.95
N ALA A 439 -16.03 -17.57 -10.66
CA ALA A 439 -14.86 -18.41 -10.39
C ALA A 439 -13.51 -17.70 -10.64
N THR A 440 -13.48 -16.61 -11.36
CA THR A 440 -12.27 -15.81 -11.63
C THR A 440 -11.95 -14.80 -10.54
N LEU A 441 -12.87 -14.59 -9.59
CA LEU A 441 -12.79 -13.55 -8.57
C LEU A 441 -12.15 -14.07 -7.29
N SER A 442 -11.34 -13.24 -6.64
CA SER A 442 -10.84 -13.52 -5.29
C SER A 442 -11.94 -13.30 -4.25
N ASP A 443 -11.73 -13.81 -3.04
CA ASP A 443 -12.65 -13.58 -1.92
C ASP A 443 -12.86 -12.07 -1.68
N LYS A 444 -11.81 -11.29 -1.82
CA LYS A 444 -11.86 -9.84 -1.65
C LYS A 444 -12.63 -9.15 -2.78
N ASP A 445 -12.49 -9.63 -4.02
CA ASP A 445 -13.30 -9.14 -5.14
C ASP A 445 -14.79 -9.40 -4.93
N LEU A 446 -15.16 -10.58 -4.44
CA LEU A 446 -16.55 -10.90 -4.14
C LEU A 446 -17.17 -9.93 -3.11
N ARG A 447 -16.36 -9.37 -2.22
CA ARG A 447 -16.78 -8.44 -1.16
C ARG A 447 -16.93 -7.00 -1.62
N ASP A 448 -16.32 -6.62 -2.75
CA ASP A 448 -16.32 -5.22 -3.21
C ASP A 448 -16.63 -5.02 -4.71
N ILE A 449 -16.80 -6.08 -5.48
CA ILE A 449 -17.15 -5.95 -6.91
C ILE A 449 -18.53 -5.31 -7.07
N THR A 450 -18.64 -4.46 -8.11
CA THR A 450 -19.89 -3.78 -8.43
C THR A 450 -20.69 -4.51 -9.49
N THR A 451 -21.98 -4.23 -9.55
CA THR A 451 -22.88 -4.75 -10.59
C THR A 451 -22.38 -4.39 -11.98
N GLU A 452 -21.89 -3.17 -12.17
CA GLU A 452 -21.42 -2.68 -13.48
C GLU A 452 -20.26 -3.52 -14.02
N ILE A 453 -19.33 -3.94 -13.15
CA ILE A 453 -18.20 -4.79 -13.54
C ILE A 453 -18.68 -6.20 -13.92
N LEU A 454 -19.59 -6.78 -13.14
CA LEU A 454 -20.15 -8.11 -13.42
C LEU A 454 -20.92 -8.11 -14.74
N GLU A 455 -21.78 -7.11 -14.96
CA GLU A 455 -22.57 -6.97 -16.19
C GLU A 455 -21.69 -6.71 -17.42
N ASP A 456 -20.61 -5.93 -17.27
CA ASP A 456 -19.65 -5.70 -18.34
C ASP A 456 -18.99 -7.02 -18.81
N SER A 457 -18.56 -7.84 -17.86
CA SER A 457 -18.00 -9.15 -18.17
C SER A 457 -19.03 -10.11 -18.77
N TYR A 458 -20.25 -10.09 -18.28
CA TYR A 458 -21.32 -10.95 -18.79
C TYR A 458 -21.76 -10.57 -20.20
N ASN A 459 -21.92 -9.28 -20.49
CA ASN A 459 -22.41 -8.76 -21.77
C ASN A 459 -21.32 -8.61 -22.82
N ALA A 460 -20.06 -8.81 -22.47
CA ALA A 460 -18.96 -8.79 -23.45
C ALA A 460 -19.09 -9.96 -24.44
N THR A 461 -18.65 -9.76 -25.65
CA THR A 461 -18.68 -10.79 -26.72
C THR A 461 -17.59 -11.85 -26.52
N THR A 462 -16.59 -11.57 -25.70
CA THR A 462 -15.47 -12.46 -25.43
C THR A 462 -15.86 -13.63 -24.51
N ASP A 463 -15.20 -14.78 -24.70
CA ASP A 463 -15.23 -15.90 -23.77
C ASP A 463 -14.12 -15.84 -22.71
N GLN A 464 -13.30 -14.78 -22.73
CA GLN A 464 -12.31 -14.49 -21.69
C GLN A 464 -13.01 -13.72 -20.55
N LEU A 465 -13.57 -14.44 -19.61
CA LEU A 465 -14.55 -13.93 -18.66
C LEU A 465 -13.97 -13.09 -17.51
N SER A 466 -12.70 -13.31 -17.14
CA SER A 466 -12.12 -12.66 -15.96
C SER A 466 -11.98 -11.15 -16.14
N PRO A 467 -12.50 -10.33 -15.22
CA PRO A 467 -12.17 -8.91 -15.16
C PRO A 467 -10.83 -8.62 -14.45
N ARG A 468 -10.17 -9.64 -13.90
CA ARG A 468 -8.98 -9.53 -13.06
C ARG A 468 -7.76 -10.10 -13.75
N VAL A 469 -6.61 -9.42 -13.61
CA VAL A 469 -5.30 -9.88 -14.13
C VAL A 469 -4.41 -10.42 -12.99
N GLU A 470 -4.29 -9.68 -11.90
CA GLU A 470 -3.54 -10.10 -10.70
C GLU A 470 -4.30 -9.74 -9.41
N ASP A 471 -3.84 -8.76 -8.66
CA ASP A 471 -4.46 -8.28 -7.42
C ASP A 471 -4.85 -6.79 -7.48
N GLU A 472 -5.02 -6.25 -8.69
CA GLU A 472 -5.43 -4.87 -8.91
C GLU A 472 -6.87 -4.60 -8.47
N LEU A 473 -7.16 -3.33 -8.20
CA LEU A 473 -8.51 -2.86 -7.97
C LEU A 473 -9.30 -2.84 -9.29
N ILE A 474 -10.50 -3.42 -9.26
CA ILE A 474 -11.40 -3.47 -10.41
C ILE A 474 -12.53 -2.47 -10.17
N THR A 475 -12.36 -1.24 -10.67
CA THR A 475 -13.26 -0.11 -10.35
C THR A 475 -14.06 0.41 -11.53
N ILE A 476 -13.60 0.19 -12.77
CA ILE A 476 -14.25 0.70 -13.98
C ILE A 476 -14.47 -0.44 -14.97
N PRO A 477 -15.69 -0.57 -15.54
CA PRO A 477 -15.94 -1.52 -16.62
C PRO A 477 -15.07 -1.24 -17.85
N PHE A 478 -14.58 -2.27 -18.52
CA PHE A 478 -13.63 -2.07 -19.62
C PHE A 478 -13.84 -2.97 -20.85
N LYS A 479 -14.46 -4.13 -20.71
CA LYS A 479 -14.54 -5.11 -21.83
C LYS A 479 -15.34 -4.56 -23.01
N GLN A 480 -16.55 -4.09 -22.77
CA GLN A 480 -17.37 -3.49 -23.81
C GLN A 480 -16.77 -2.18 -24.35
N TYR A 481 -16.05 -1.44 -23.50
CA TYR A 481 -15.32 -0.25 -23.93
C TYR A 481 -14.28 -0.58 -25.01
N PHE A 482 -13.46 -1.61 -24.79
CA PHE A 482 -12.41 -1.99 -25.75
C PHE A 482 -12.96 -2.69 -26.99
N GLU A 483 -14.09 -3.37 -26.91
CA GLU A 483 -14.81 -3.88 -28.09
C GLU A 483 -15.14 -2.76 -29.07
N LYS A 484 -15.38 -1.55 -28.59
CA LYS A 484 -15.72 -0.37 -29.37
C LYS A 484 -14.53 0.57 -29.64
N ALA A 485 -13.47 0.48 -28.87
CA ALA A 485 -12.34 1.40 -28.93
C ALA A 485 -11.44 1.18 -30.16
N PHE A 486 -11.43 -0.03 -30.70
CA PHE A 486 -10.63 -0.40 -31.86
C PHE A 486 -11.53 -0.66 -33.06
N SER A 487 -11.05 -0.30 -34.27
CA SER A 487 -11.73 -0.67 -35.50
C SER A 487 -11.73 -2.19 -35.67
N LYS A 488 -12.71 -2.71 -36.39
CA LYS A 488 -12.76 -4.15 -36.73
C LYS A 488 -11.44 -4.63 -37.36
N LYS A 489 -10.87 -3.84 -38.26
CA LYS A 489 -9.58 -4.15 -38.91
C LYS A 489 -8.45 -4.27 -37.92
N ALA A 490 -8.36 -3.34 -36.95
CA ALA A 490 -7.34 -3.38 -35.89
C ALA A 490 -7.54 -4.58 -34.97
N ALA A 491 -8.76 -4.82 -34.51
CA ALA A 491 -9.10 -5.94 -33.63
C ALA A 491 -8.80 -7.30 -34.31
N ASP A 492 -9.15 -7.46 -35.57
CA ASP A 492 -8.85 -8.66 -36.36
C ASP A 492 -7.33 -8.87 -36.50
N ALA A 493 -6.57 -7.79 -36.74
CA ALA A 493 -5.12 -7.84 -36.81
C ALA A 493 -4.48 -8.27 -35.47
N PHE A 494 -4.97 -7.75 -34.33
CA PHE A 494 -4.50 -8.13 -33.01
C PHE A 494 -4.83 -9.58 -32.67
N ARG A 495 -5.99 -10.08 -33.04
CA ARG A 495 -6.37 -11.49 -32.89
C ARG A 495 -5.49 -12.42 -33.72
N ALA A 496 -5.17 -12.02 -34.95
CA ALA A 496 -4.31 -12.80 -35.85
C ALA A 496 -2.85 -12.84 -35.33
N ASP A 497 -2.37 -11.72 -34.79
CA ASP A 497 -1.02 -11.59 -34.23
C ASP A 497 -1.02 -10.64 -33.04
N PRO A 498 -1.08 -11.18 -31.79
CA PRO A 498 -1.09 -10.36 -30.57
C PRO A 498 0.15 -9.48 -30.39
N MET A 499 1.27 -9.77 -31.06
CA MET A 499 2.45 -8.89 -31.03
C MET A 499 2.16 -7.52 -31.65
N LYS A 500 1.20 -7.43 -32.56
CA LYS A 500 0.75 -6.13 -33.11
C LYS A 500 0.07 -5.26 -32.05
N LEU A 501 -0.59 -5.87 -31.07
CA LEU A 501 -1.10 -5.12 -29.90
C LEU A 501 0.05 -4.60 -29.03
N VAL A 502 1.08 -5.41 -28.82
CA VAL A 502 2.29 -4.98 -28.11
C VAL A 502 2.94 -3.78 -28.81
N GLU A 503 3.08 -3.84 -30.13
CA GLU A 503 3.63 -2.73 -30.93
C GLU A 503 2.76 -1.48 -30.85
N TRP A 504 1.44 -1.67 -30.92
CA TRP A 504 0.48 -0.57 -30.76
C TRP A 504 0.65 0.10 -29.39
N ILE A 505 0.78 -0.68 -28.30
CA ILE A 505 1.00 -0.16 -26.95
C ILE A 505 2.31 0.61 -26.88
N LYS A 506 3.41 0.06 -27.38
CA LYS A 506 4.72 0.74 -27.42
C LYS A 506 4.66 2.08 -28.14
N LYS A 507 3.90 2.15 -29.21
CA LYS A 507 3.75 3.37 -30.02
C LYS A 507 2.83 4.41 -29.37
N ASN A 508 1.77 3.98 -28.68
CA ASN A 508 0.70 4.86 -28.23
C ASN A 508 0.68 5.13 -26.73
N ILE A 509 1.29 4.26 -25.93
CA ILE A 509 1.29 4.37 -24.46
C ILE A 509 2.72 4.65 -23.99
N ARG A 510 2.91 5.80 -23.37
CA ARG A 510 4.21 6.22 -22.83
C ARG A 510 4.36 5.75 -21.38
N LEU A 511 5.55 5.31 -21.00
CA LEU A 511 5.86 5.03 -19.61
C LEU A 511 6.12 6.33 -18.83
N ASN A 512 5.61 6.40 -17.61
CA ASN A 512 5.87 7.49 -16.70
C ASN A 512 7.37 7.52 -16.35
N PRO A 513 8.07 8.63 -16.58
CA PRO A 513 9.49 8.74 -16.27
C PRO A 513 9.76 8.78 -14.75
N ASP A 514 8.77 9.14 -13.93
CA ASP A 514 8.91 9.18 -12.48
C ASP A 514 8.81 7.76 -11.89
N LYS A 515 9.97 7.12 -11.75
CA LYS A 515 10.06 5.76 -11.16
C LYS A 515 9.75 5.73 -9.66
N LYS A 516 9.71 6.88 -8.99
CA LYS A 516 9.45 7.01 -7.55
C LYS A 516 7.99 7.36 -7.25
N ALA A 517 7.19 7.66 -8.27
CA ALA A 517 5.77 7.96 -8.12
C ALA A 517 5.03 6.82 -7.41
N LEU A 518 3.98 7.16 -6.68
CA LEU A 518 3.14 6.18 -6.01
C LEU A 518 2.49 5.25 -7.06
N ARG A 519 2.77 3.95 -6.93
CA ARG A 519 2.30 2.93 -7.87
C ARG A 519 0.94 2.41 -7.45
N ILE A 520 -0.09 3.00 -8.03
CA ILE A 520 -1.47 2.52 -7.94
C ILE A 520 -1.86 2.03 -9.32
N ALA A 521 -2.42 0.82 -9.39
CA ALA A 521 -2.85 0.26 -10.66
C ALA A 521 -3.92 1.16 -11.29
N GLN A 522 -3.58 1.74 -12.41
CA GLN A 522 -4.48 2.53 -13.25
C GLN A 522 -5.44 1.57 -13.97
N THR A 523 -6.71 1.92 -14.06
CA THR A 523 -7.65 1.10 -14.83
C THR A 523 -7.25 1.07 -16.30
N PRO A 524 -7.58 0.00 -17.05
CA PRO A 524 -7.23 -0.06 -18.45
C PRO A 524 -7.90 1.04 -19.29
N VAL A 525 -9.11 1.46 -18.93
CA VAL A 525 -9.76 2.62 -19.55
C VAL A 525 -9.00 3.92 -19.25
N GLY A 526 -8.51 4.08 -18.02
CA GLY A 526 -7.67 5.21 -17.62
C GLY A 526 -6.37 5.27 -18.42
N VAL A 527 -5.72 4.13 -18.65
CA VAL A 527 -4.52 4.03 -19.48
C VAL A 527 -4.81 4.43 -20.93
N MET A 528 -5.93 3.95 -21.49
CA MET A 528 -6.34 4.29 -22.85
C MET A 528 -6.59 5.79 -23.04
N LYS A 529 -7.17 6.43 -22.04
CA LYS A 529 -7.47 7.88 -22.07
C LYS A 529 -6.24 8.76 -21.88
N SER A 530 -5.38 8.43 -20.92
CA SER A 530 -4.21 9.24 -20.59
C SER A 530 -3.02 9.02 -21.53
N LYS A 531 -2.90 7.84 -22.13
CA LYS A 531 -1.75 7.44 -22.95
C LYS A 531 -0.41 7.48 -22.20
N ILE A 532 -0.44 7.50 -20.87
CA ILE A 532 0.74 7.43 -20.00
C ILE A 532 0.41 6.54 -18.80
N THR A 533 1.36 5.69 -18.41
CA THR A 533 1.15 4.71 -17.34
C THR A 533 2.47 4.21 -16.76
N ASP A 534 2.43 3.44 -15.68
CA ASP A 534 3.56 2.67 -15.21
C ASP A 534 3.66 1.28 -15.87
N GLU A 535 4.73 0.56 -15.59
CA GLU A 535 4.97 -0.77 -16.18
C GLU A 535 3.91 -1.79 -15.78
N ARG A 536 3.49 -1.80 -14.49
CA ARG A 536 2.47 -2.73 -14.00
C ARG A 536 1.12 -2.48 -14.66
N SER A 537 0.69 -1.23 -14.69
CA SER A 537 -0.59 -0.84 -15.31
C SER A 537 -0.59 -1.07 -16.82
N ARG A 538 0.57 -0.93 -17.49
CA ARG A 538 0.74 -1.28 -18.89
C ARG A 538 0.55 -2.78 -19.12
N ASP A 539 1.11 -3.61 -18.28
CA ASP A 539 0.98 -5.07 -18.38
C ASP A 539 -0.47 -5.51 -18.17
N ILE A 540 -1.14 -4.95 -17.17
CA ILE A 540 -2.58 -5.16 -16.93
C ILE A 540 -3.39 -4.70 -18.14
N PHE A 541 -3.08 -3.53 -18.69
CA PHE A 541 -3.71 -2.98 -19.88
C PHE A 541 -3.63 -3.94 -21.07
N PHE A 542 -2.45 -4.48 -21.35
CA PHE A 542 -2.28 -5.47 -22.42
C PHE A 542 -3.21 -6.68 -22.24
N VAL A 543 -3.23 -7.27 -21.04
CA VAL A 543 -4.05 -8.46 -20.76
C VAL A 543 -5.54 -8.13 -20.88
N ASP A 544 -5.98 -7.00 -20.35
CA ASP A 544 -7.39 -6.60 -20.38
C ASP A 544 -7.87 -6.28 -21.78
N VAL A 545 -7.08 -5.58 -22.59
CA VAL A 545 -7.40 -5.32 -24.00
C VAL A 545 -7.43 -6.63 -24.79
N ALA A 546 -6.42 -7.48 -24.62
CA ALA A 546 -6.36 -8.78 -25.30
C ALA A 546 -7.61 -9.62 -24.98
N ARG A 547 -7.96 -9.76 -23.71
CA ARG A 547 -9.17 -10.50 -23.29
C ARG A 547 -10.45 -9.90 -23.86
N SER A 548 -10.57 -8.57 -23.86
CA SER A 548 -11.74 -7.88 -24.41
C SER A 548 -11.94 -8.14 -25.90
N LEU A 549 -10.85 -8.39 -26.63
CA LEU A 549 -10.86 -8.73 -28.04
C LEU A 549 -10.92 -10.25 -28.31
N GLY A 550 -11.05 -11.07 -27.26
CA GLY A 550 -11.16 -12.52 -27.38
C GLY A 550 -9.82 -13.26 -27.45
N ILE A 551 -8.72 -12.58 -27.16
CA ILE A 551 -7.39 -13.18 -27.09
C ILE A 551 -7.15 -13.72 -25.69
N GLU A 552 -6.82 -15.00 -25.58
CA GLU A 552 -6.43 -15.59 -24.30
C GLU A 552 -5.08 -15.00 -23.85
N ALA A 553 -5.08 -14.30 -22.71
CA ALA A 553 -3.90 -13.68 -22.14
C ALA A 553 -3.95 -13.69 -20.61
N ARG A 554 -2.77 -13.74 -20.00
CA ARG A 554 -2.63 -13.73 -18.53
C ARG A 554 -1.28 -13.16 -18.11
N LYS A 555 -1.22 -12.77 -16.85
CA LYS A 555 0.04 -12.59 -16.14
C LYS A 555 0.31 -13.86 -15.33
N ASP A 556 1.44 -14.50 -15.58
CA ASP A 556 1.82 -15.70 -14.86
C ASP A 556 2.12 -15.37 -13.39
N ALA A 557 1.44 -16.03 -12.46
CA ALA A 557 1.53 -15.74 -11.04
C ALA A 557 2.90 -16.08 -10.43
N VAL A 558 3.65 -17.00 -11.03
CA VAL A 558 4.96 -17.44 -10.53
C VAL A 558 6.09 -16.58 -11.09
N THR A 559 6.08 -16.36 -12.39
CA THR A 559 7.16 -15.65 -13.09
C THR A 559 6.93 -14.15 -13.25
N GLY A 560 5.67 -13.68 -13.06
CA GLY A 560 5.24 -12.31 -13.33
C GLY A 560 5.25 -11.93 -14.83
N LYS A 561 5.50 -12.88 -15.71
CA LYS A 561 5.58 -12.64 -17.16
C LYS A 561 4.20 -12.64 -17.80
N ILE A 562 4.03 -11.76 -18.77
CA ILE A 562 2.82 -11.72 -19.58
C ILE A 562 2.87 -12.82 -20.64
N GLN A 563 1.80 -13.58 -20.72
CA GLN A 563 1.62 -14.68 -21.64
C GLN A 563 0.35 -14.48 -22.46
N TYR A 564 0.37 -14.87 -23.73
CA TYR A 564 -0.80 -14.89 -24.58
C TYR A 564 -0.78 -16.11 -25.49
N LYS A 565 -1.96 -16.48 -26.01
CA LYS A 565 -2.12 -17.58 -26.96
C LYS A 565 -2.36 -17.01 -28.34
N SER A 566 -1.46 -17.30 -29.28
CA SER A 566 -1.72 -17.06 -30.72
C SER A 566 -2.48 -18.24 -31.32
N GLN A 567 -3.00 -18.10 -32.53
CA GLN A 567 -3.67 -19.20 -33.25
C GLN A 567 -2.74 -20.40 -33.38
N GLY A 568 -2.77 -21.32 -32.40
CA GLY A 568 -1.92 -22.50 -32.28
C GLY A 568 -1.47 -22.76 -30.84
N VAL A 569 -1.11 -23.95 -30.54
CA VAL A 569 -1.10 -24.65 -29.27
C VAL A 569 -0.19 -24.10 -28.15
N HIS A 570 0.56 -23.01 -28.30
CA HIS A 570 1.56 -22.59 -27.29
C HIS A 570 1.33 -21.16 -26.75
N LEU A 571 1.45 -21.02 -25.41
CA LEU A 571 1.55 -19.74 -24.73
C LEU A 571 2.89 -19.08 -25.10
N SER A 572 2.81 -17.96 -25.81
CA SER A 572 3.96 -17.11 -26.11
C SER A 572 4.16 -16.07 -25.02
N GLN A 573 5.40 -15.75 -24.71
CA GLN A 573 5.73 -14.69 -23.74
C GLN A 573 5.93 -13.36 -24.46
N VAL A 574 5.44 -12.28 -23.85
CA VAL A 574 5.81 -10.94 -24.28
C VAL A 574 7.22 -10.66 -23.78
N HIS A 575 8.21 -10.74 -24.66
CA HIS A 575 9.55 -10.27 -24.36
C HIS A 575 9.53 -8.75 -24.36
N GLN A 576 9.71 -8.16 -23.18
CA GLN A 576 9.97 -6.74 -23.08
C GLN A 576 11.47 -6.54 -23.38
N PRO A 577 11.84 -5.69 -24.33
CA PRO A 577 13.21 -5.19 -24.38
C PRO A 577 13.40 -4.30 -23.16
N THR A 578 14.47 -4.56 -22.44
CA THR A 578 15.00 -3.76 -21.32
C THR A 578 15.21 -2.31 -21.71
#